data_e193e86d369c00ace02e047b5a50069d
#
_entry.id   e193e86d369c00ace02e047b5a50069d
#
_cell.length_a   1.000
_cell.length_b   1.000
_cell.length_c   1.000
_cell.angle_alpha   90.00
_cell.angle_beta   90.00
_cell.angle_gamma   90.00
#
_symmetry.space_group_name_H-M   'P 1'
#
loop_
_entity.id
_entity.type
_entity.pdbx_description
1 polymer ?
#
loop_
_entity_poly.entity_id
_entity_poly.type
_entity_poly.pdbx_seq_one_letter_code
_entity_poly.pdbx_strand_id
1 'polypeptide(L)'
;MFEKVNPCHPDKVADRIAGAVVDMAYARETDPKIAVEVLIGHGVCHIIAETSTSIDRGAISEAVHRIAGNLLIDYVEVPQDSILAGNQSKAIHCGDNGIFKGVPVTEEQRVLSGIARTIYSAFPTDGKYILNQGRLIICQSNAKTQHLREVYPHAEINPLGDWFGGTDVDTGATNRKLGSDMADSVTGGGLHGKDLSKADVSVNIYAFLKAQESGSPITLCCAIGDDTIDGRPYSEIVELARTYIRSVGGFEKFAEWGLV
;
A
#
# COMPACT_ATOMS: atom_id res chain seq x y z
N MET A 1 -18.38 -6.97 6.42
CA MET A 1 -18.19 -5.53 6.19
C MET A 1 -16.85 -5.35 5.51
N PHE A 2 -16.83 -4.61 4.40
CA PHE A 2 -15.62 -4.29 3.65
C PHE A 2 -15.42 -2.79 3.61
N GLU A 3 -14.16 -2.36 3.63
CA GLU A 3 -13.77 -0.96 3.54
C GLU A 3 -12.80 -0.79 2.37
N LYS A 4 -12.94 0.31 1.63
CA LYS A 4 -11.97 0.76 0.64
C LYS A 4 -11.74 2.25 0.81
N VAL A 5 -10.50 2.68 0.79
CA VAL A 5 -10.12 4.09 0.68
C VAL A 5 -9.46 4.33 -0.67
N ASN A 6 -9.54 5.56 -1.16
CA ASN A 6 -8.93 5.90 -2.45
C ASN A 6 -7.49 6.45 -2.28
N PRO A 7 -6.73 6.63 -3.39
CA PRO A 7 -5.35 7.08 -3.36
C PRO A 7 -5.09 8.48 -2.75
N CYS A 8 -6.13 9.27 -2.51
CA CYS A 8 -6.04 10.58 -1.87
C CYS A 8 -6.33 10.56 -0.36
N HIS A 9 -6.68 9.40 0.21
CA HIS A 9 -6.73 9.27 1.67
C HIS A 9 -5.33 9.53 2.25
N PRO A 10 -5.16 10.33 3.34
CA PRO A 10 -3.85 10.70 3.86
C PRO A 10 -2.88 9.53 4.08
N ASP A 11 -3.37 8.41 4.62
CA ASP A 11 -2.54 7.21 4.78
C ASP A 11 -2.09 6.63 3.41
N LYS A 12 -2.94 6.67 2.37
CA LYS A 12 -2.57 6.21 1.02
C LYS A 12 -1.63 7.18 0.32
N VAL A 13 -1.74 8.47 0.60
CA VAL A 13 -0.75 9.46 0.16
C VAL A 13 0.62 9.13 0.74
N ALA A 14 0.71 8.77 2.04
CA ALA A 14 1.95 8.32 2.67
C ALA A 14 2.49 7.04 2.01
N ASP A 15 1.64 6.02 1.78
CA ASP A 15 2.01 4.78 1.11
C ASP A 15 2.55 5.03 -0.32
N ARG A 16 1.91 5.92 -1.08
CA ARG A 16 2.34 6.28 -2.45
C ARG A 16 3.68 7.00 -2.46
N ILE A 17 3.91 7.92 -1.53
CA ILE A 17 5.22 8.60 -1.40
C ILE A 17 6.30 7.56 -1.06
N ALA A 18 6.04 6.68 -0.10
CA ALA A 18 6.97 5.61 0.24
C ALA A 18 7.24 4.68 -0.97
N GLY A 19 6.20 4.30 -1.71
CA GLY A 19 6.32 3.51 -2.94
C GLY A 19 7.14 4.19 -4.02
N ALA A 20 6.96 5.50 -4.24
CA ALA A 20 7.76 6.28 -5.19
C ALA A 20 9.25 6.29 -4.83
N VAL A 21 9.58 6.40 -3.54
CA VAL A 21 10.98 6.33 -3.06
C VAL A 21 11.57 4.94 -3.28
N VAL A 22 10.79 3.87 -3.06
CA VAL A 22 11.20 2.49 -3.38
C VAL A 22 11.43 2.31 -4.88
N ASP A 23 10.55 2.84 -5.74
CA ASP A 23 10.74 2.79 -7.21
C ASP A 23 12.03 3.50 -7.63
N MET A 24 12.40 4.62 -6.99
CA MET A 24 13.67 5.32 -7.26
C MET A 24 14.89 4.46 -6.89
N ALA A 25 14.82 3.68 -5.81
CA ALA A 25 15.88 2.75 -5.45
C ALA A 25 16.02 1.63 -6.49
N TYR A 26 14.90 1.03 -6.93
CA TYR A 26 14.89 0.01 -7.99
C TYR A 26 15.35 0.54 -9.35
N ALA A 27 15.22 1.83 -9.61
CA ALA A 27 15.78 2.44 -10.82
C ALA A 27 17.32 2.50 -10.79
N ARG A 28 17.94 2.40 -9.61
CA ARG A 28 19.40 2.46 -9.42
C ARG A 28 20.05 1.11 -9.20
N GLU A 29 19.36 0.22 -8.52
CA GLU A 29 19.83 -1.14 -8.19
C GLU A 29 18.77 -2.18 -8.54
N THR A 30 19.20 -3.36 -8.99
CA THR A 30 18.28 -4.46 -9.32
C THR A 30 17.59 -5.00 -8.05
N ASP A 31 18.34 -5.08 -6.95
CA ASP A 31 17.88 -5.62 -5.67
C ASP A 31 18.27 -4.68 -4.51
N PRO A 32 17.76 -3.44 -4.49
CA PRO A 32 18.05 -2.50 -3.43
C PRO A 32 17.53 -3.04 -2.10
N LYS A 33 18.21 -2.68 -1.02
CA LYS A 33 17.73 -2.91 0.33
C LYS A 33 17.18 -1.59 0.85
N ILE A 34 15.86 -1.50 0.99
CA ILE A 34 15.21 -0.24 1.35
C ILE A 34 13.99 -0.45 2.23
N ALA A 35 13.88 0.41 3.24
CA ALA A 35 12.68 0.60 4.04
C ALA A 35 12.40 2.09 4.18
N VAL A 36 11.17 2.50 3.87
CA VAL A 36 10.72 3.90 3.88
C VAL A 36 9.49 4.02 4.74
N GLU A 37 9.56 4.90 5.73
CA GLU A 37 8.41 5.29 6.53
C GLU A 37 8.07 6.76 6.26
N VAL A 38 6.78 7.05 6.12
CA VAL A 38 6.26 8.39 5.83
C VAL A 38 5.19 8.75 6.85
N LEU A 39 5.30 9.95 7.40
CA LEU A 39 4.26 10.62 8.18
C LEU A 39 3.96 11.96 7.51
N ILE A 40 2.70 12.20 7.17
CA ILE A 40 2.29 13.37 6.39
C ILE A 40 1.04 14.03 6.98
N GLY A 41 0.93 15.34 6.87
CA GLY A 41 -0.25 16.12 7.21
C GLY A 41 0.07 17.54 7.59
N HIS A 42 -0.94 18.41 7.48
CA HIS A 42 -0.87 19.81 7.93
C HIS A 42 0.36 20.58 7.41
N GLY A 43 0.65 20.40 6.12
CA GLY A 43 1.72 21.12 5.43
C GLY A 43 3.12 20.54 5.58
N VAL A 44 3.29 19.35 6.23
CA VAL A 44 4.59 18.71 6.46
C VAL A 44 4.57 17.26 5.99
N CYS A 45 5.69 16.80 5.42
CA CYS A 45 5.94 15.40 5.07
C CYS A 45 7.28 14.98 5.67
N HIS A 46 7.25 14.09 6.67
CA HIS A 46 8.44 13.46 7.25
C HIS A 46 8.69 12.13 6.57
N ILE A 47 9.91 11.92 6.07
CA ILE A 47 10.33 10.69 5.38
C ILE A 47 11.61 10.21 6.02
N ILE A 48 11.62 8.95 6.46
CA ILE A 48 12.83 8.24 6.88
C ILE A 48 13.06 7.10 5.90
N ALA A 49 14.23 7.04 5.27
CA ALA A 49 14.64 5.97 4.37
C ALA A 49 15.92 5.31 4.86
N GLU A 50 15.85 4.03 5.18
CA GLU A 50 17.00 3.15 5.38
C GLU A 50 17.31 2.50 4.03
N THR A 51 18.47 2.74 3.43
CA THR A 51 18.70 2.30 2.04
C THR A 51 20.15 1.93 1.75
N SER A 52 20.34 0.94 0.85
CA SER A 52 21.64 0.55 0.31
C SER A 52 22.15 1.52 -0.75
N THR A 53 21.26 2.30 -1.37
CA THR A 53 21.59 3.23 -2.44
C THR A 53 21.05 4.63 -2.15
N SER A 54 21.87 5.66 -2.32
CA SER A 54 21.45 7.04 -2.07
C SER A 54 20.41 7.49 -3.10
N ILE A 55 19.40 8.21 -2.65
CA ILE A 55 18.29 8.69 -3.47
C ILE A 55 18.39 10.21 -3.64
N ASP A 56 18.16 10.69 -4.87
CA ASP A 56 18.21 12.11 -5.14
C ASP A 56 17.08 12.87 -4.44
N ARG A 57 17.47 13.84 -3.59
CA ARG A 57 16.53 14.67 -2.84
C ARG A 57 15.61 15.51 -3.74
N GLY A 58 16.11 15.91 -4.92
CA GLY A 58 15.30 16.62 -5.91
C GLY A 58 14.17 15.75 -6.44
N ALA A 59 14.46 14.50 -6.81
CA ALA A 59 13.47 13.54 -7.27
C ALA A 59 12.43 13.20 -6.19
N ILE A 60 12.86 13.08 -4.91
CA ILE A 60 11.93 12.89 -3.78
C ILE A 60 10.99 14.10 -3.66
N SER A 61 11.54 15.32 -3.71
CA SER A 61 10.74 16.54 -3.64
C SER A 61 9.71 16.63 -4.77
N GLU A 62 10.12 16.30 -6.00
CA GLU A 62 9.20 16.24 -7.15
C GLU A 62 8.09 15.21 -6.96
N ALA A 63 8.42 14.02 -6.44
CA ALA A 63 7.42 12.98 -6.18
C ALA A 63 6.43 13.42 -5.09
N VAL A 64 6.91 13.98 -3.97
CA VAL A 64 6.05 14.49 -2.89
C VAL A 64 5.12 15.59 -3.43
N HIS A 65 5.65 16.57 -4.16
CA HIS A 65 4.85 17.66 -4.72
C HIS A 65 3.81 17.16 -5.72
N ARG A 66 4.16 16.18 -6.55
CA ARG A 66 3.22 15.56 -7.51
C ARG A 66 2.10 14.79 -6.82
N ILE A 67 2.41 14.09 -5.73
CA ILE A 67 1.45 13.22 -5.03
C ILE A 67 0.59 14.01 -4.05
N ALA A 68 1.18 14.94 -3.29
CA ALA A 68 0.57 15.57 -2.13
C ALA A 68 0.52 17.12 -2.18
N GLY A 69 1.04 17.72 -3.25
CA GLY A 69 1.10 19.19 -3.35
C GLY A 69 2.32 19.79 -2.66
N ASN A 70 2.27 21.09 -2.41
CA ASN A 70 3.40 21.84 -1.88
C ASN A 70 3.49 21.72 -0.35
N LEU A 71 4.38 20.89 0.14
CA LEU A 71 4.61 20.59 1.55
C LEU A 71 6.05 20.88 1.96
N LEU A 72 6.27 21.19 3.24
CA LEU A 72 7.61 21.13 3.84
C LEU A 72 8.05 19.68 3.94
N ILE A 73 9.19 19.34 3.35
CA ILE A 73 9.73 18.00 3.32
C ILE A 73 10.90 17.90 4.28
N ASP A 74 10.75 17.01 5.28
CA ASP A 74 11.82 16.62 6.19
C ASP A 74 12.25 15.20 5.82
N TYR A 75 13.39 15.07 5.15
CA TYR A 75 13.92 13.81 4.64
C TYR A 75 15.21 13.41 5.33
N VAL A 76 15.17 12.25 5.99
CA VAL A 76 16.30 11.61 6.63
C VAL A 76 16.64 10.33 5.89
N GLU A 77 17.86 10.26 5.34
CA GLU A 77 18.41 9.05 4.71
C GLU A 77 19.52 8.50 5.60
N VAL A 78 19.43 7.21 5.90
CA VAL A 78 20.44 6.48 6.63
C VAL A 78 20.87 5.23 5.83
N PRO A 79 22.16 4.81 5.91
CA PRO A 79 22.56 3.54 5.33
C PRO A 79 21.85 2.40 6.05
N GLN A 80 21.48 1.38 5.30
CA GLN A 80 20.94 0.17 5.91
C GLN A 80 22.01 -0.50 6.77
N ASP A 81 21.60 -1.01 7.94
CA ASP A 81 22.52 -1.74 8.83
C ASP A 81 23.16 -2.91 8.09
N SER A 82 24.50 -3.03 8.21
CA SER A 82 25.28 -4.01 7.45
C SER A 82 24.99 -5.46 7.81
N ILE A 83 24.57 -5.72 9.05
CA ILE A 83 24.19 -7.06 9.52
C ILE A 83 22.82 -7.42 8.93
N LEU A 84 21.87 -6.49 8.98
CA LEU A 84 20.55 -6.65 8.37
C LEU A 84 20.67 -6.84 6.85
N ALA A 85 21.44 -6.00 6.16
CA ALA A 85 21.67 -6.09 4.72
C ALA A 85 22.37 -7.41 4.32
N GLY A 86 23.38 -7.84 5.08
CA GLY A 86 24.11 -9.09 4.84
C GLY A 86 23.22 -10.32 5.02
N ASN A 87 22.31 -10.26 5.97
CA ASN A 87 21.32 -11.29 6.18
C ASN A 87 20.30 -11.35 5.02
N GLN A 88 19.87 -10.25 4.44
CA GLN A 88 18.86 -10.18 3.37
C GLN A 88 19.32 -10.75 2.01
N SER A 89 20.49 -11.29 1.86
CA SER A 89 21.01 -11.83 0.59
C SER A 89 20.81 -13.34 0.40
N LYS A 90 20.39 -14.11 1.40
CA LYS A 90 20.43 -15.59 1.35
C LYS A 90 19.15 -16.31 1.76
N ALA A 91 18.34 -15.76 2.63
CA ALA A 91 17.17 -16.42 3.21
C ALA A 91 16.22 -15.38 3.85
N ILE A 92 15.14 -15.78 4.50
CA ILE A 92 14.30 -14.90 5.34
C ILE A 92 15.10 -14.38 6.52
N HIS A 93 14.98 -13.09 6.82
CA HIS A 93 15.93 -12.38 7.67
C HIS A 93 15.37 -11.90 8.99
N CYS A 94 16.28 -11.30 9.73
CA CYS A 94 16.04 -10.73 11.04
C CYS A 94 14.79 -9.81 11.01
N GLY A 95 13.75 -10.17 11.78
CA GLY A 95 12.49 -9.43 11.82
C GLY A 95 11.40 -9.89 10.85
N ASP A 96 11.72 -10.68 9.83
CA ASP A 96 10.78 -11.06 8.77
C ASP A 96 10.08 -12.41 8.99
N ASN A 97 10.02 -12.89 10.22
CA ASN A 97 9.22 -14.08 10.52
C ASN A 97 7.76 -13.71 10.80
N GLY A 98 6.85 -14.58 10.39
CA GLY A 98 5.44 -14.33 10.64
C GLY A 98 4.50 -15.35 10.04
N ILE A 99 3.22 -15.03 10.18
CA ILE A 99 2.10 -15.74 9.57
C ILE A 99 1.49 -14.82 8.54
N PHE A 100 1.43 -15.27 7.29
CA PHE A 100 0.88 -14.54 6.16
C PHE A 100 -0.37 -15.24 5.66
N LYS A 101 -1.38 -14.46 5.30
CA LYS A 101 -2.66 -14.97 4.81
C LYS A 101 -2.95 -14.45 3.43
N GLY A 102 -3.50 -15.30 2.60
CA GLY A 102 -4.18 -14.94 1.37
C GLY A 102 -5.63 -15.37 1.45
N VAL A 103 -6.55 -14.53 1.05
CA VAL A 103 -7.98 -14.85 0.98
C VAL A 103 -8.49 -14.48 -0.41
N PRO A 104 -9.29 -15.34 -1.07
CA PRO A 104 -9.88 -14.99 -2.35
C PRO A 104 -10.73 -13.72 -2.23
N VAL A 105 -10.56 -12.79 -3.17
CA VAL A 105 -11.36 -11.56 -3.21
C VAL A 105 -12.80 -11.94 -3.59
N THR A 106 -13.75 -11.53 -2.75
CA THR A 106 -15.17 -11.77 -2.99
C THR A 106 -15.72 -10.83 -4.06
N GLU A 107 -16.88 -11.17 -4.61
CA GLU A 107 -17.56 -10.29 -5.58
C GLU A 107 -17.94 -8.94 -4.94
N GLU A 108 -18.38 -8.93 -3.69
CA GLU A 108 -18.69 -7.70 -2.97
C GLU A 108 -17.47 -6.79 -2.81
N GLN A 109 -16.28 -7.35 -2.55
CA GLN A 109 -15.02 -6.58 -2.49
C GLN A 109 -14.64 -6.01 -3.85
N ARG A 110 -14.82 -6.79 -4.95
CA ARG A 110 -14.58 -6.29 -6.31
C ARG A 110 -15.53 -5.15 -6.69
N VAL A 111 -16.80 -5.30 -6.37
CA VAL A 111 -17.81 -4.25 -6.60
C VAL A 111 -17.45 -2.98 -5.83
N LEU A 112 -17.11 -3.08 -4.55
CA LEU A 112 -16.73 -1.93 -3.75
C LEU A 112 -15.45 -1.25 -4.29
N SER A 113 -14.44 -2.03 -4.67
CA SER A 113 -13.22 -1.50 -5.30
C SER A 113 -13.52 -0.80 -6.62
N GLY A 114 -14.42 -1.38 -7.44
CA GLY A 114 -14.88 -0.76 -8.70
C GLY A 114 -15.59 0.58 -8.47
N ILE A 115 -16.49 0.66 -7.48
CA ILE A 115 -17.16 1.90 -7.09
C ILE A 115 -16.14 2.95 -6.63
N ALA A 116 -15.20 2.57 -5.76
CA ALA A 116 -14.17 3.47 -5.27
C ALA A 116 -13.31 4.06 -6.42
N ARG A 117 -12.90 3.22 -7.38
CA ARG A 117 -12.13 3.64 -8.56
C ARG A 117 -12.93 4.56 -9.47
N THR A 118 -14.20 4.27 -9.69
CA THR A 118 -15.10 5.10 -10.51
C THR A 118 -15.30 6.48 -9.89
N ILE A 119 -15.55 6.54 -8.58
CA ILE A 119 -15.72 7.82 -7.88
C ILE A 119 -14.40 8.59 -7.88
N TYR A 120 -13.28 7.93 -7.59
CA TYR A 120 -11.96 8.57 -7.60
C TYR A 120 -11.60 9.17 -8.97
N SER A 121 -11.97 8.53 -10.07
CA SER A 121 -11.71 9.08 -11.40
C SER A 121 -12.47 10.38 -11.68
N ALA A 122 -13.65 10.56 -11.05
CA ALA A 122 -14.46 11.76 -11.17
C ALA A 122 -14.13 12.82 -10.09
N PHE A 123 -13.75 12.36 -8.90
CA PHE A 123 -13.42 13.16 -7.73
C PHE A 123 -12.09 12.68 -7.12
N PRO A 124 -10.93 13.14 -7.65
CA PRO A 124 -9.61 12.72 -7.17
C PRO A 124 -9.23 13.44 -5.85
N THR A 125 -10.06 13.27 -4.84
CA THR A 125 -9.92 13.80 -3.49
C THR A 125 -10.18 12.69 -2.48
N ASP A 126 -9.88 12.91 -1.19
CA ASP A 126 -10.02 11.91 -0.14
C ASP A 126 -11.41 11.25 -0.12
N GLY A 127 -11.43 9.94 -0.06
CA GLY A 127 -12.68 9.18 -0.05
C GLY A 127 -12.55 7.82 0.63
N LYS A 128 -13.64 7.46 1.32
CA LYS A 128 -13.79 6.19 2.01
C LYS A 128 -15.14 5.55 1.67
N TYR A 129 -15.12 4.28 1.36
CA TYR A 129 -16.25 3.51 0.88
C TYR A 129 -16.43 2.27 1.73
N ILE A 130 -17.64 1.99 2.16
CA ILE A 130 -17.95 0.86 3.04
C ILE A 130 -19.12 0.08 2.46
N LEU A 131 -18.99 -1.24 2.39
CA LEU A 131 -20.07 -2.14 2.06
C LEU A 131 -20.32 -3.07 3.25
N ASN A 132 -21.52 -2.97 3.82
CA ASN A 132 -21.91 -3.75 4.99
C ASN A 132 -23.29 -4.39 4.77
N GLN A 133 -23.33 -5.70 4.50
CA GLN A 133 -24.56 -6.46 4.28
C GLN A 133 -25.49 -5.82 3.24
N GLY A 134 -24.92 -5.41 2.10
CA GLY A 134 -25.66 -4.75 1.02
C GLY A 134 -25.88 -3.24 1.22
N ARG A 135 -25.59 -2.68 2.39
CA ARG A 135 -25.62 -1.24 2.65
C ARG A 135 -24.32 -0.60 2.18
N LEU A 136 -24.41 0.27 1.19
CA LEU A 136 -23.29 1.04 0.65
C LEU A 136 -23.24 2.42 1.31
N ILE A 137 -22.09 2.76 1.90
CA ILE A 137 -21.82 4.09 2.45
C ILE A 137 -20.66 4.69 1.66
N ILE A 138 -20.85 5.90 1.16
CA ILE A 138 -19.86 6.67 0.40
C ILE A 138 -19.54 7.94 1.18
N CYS A 139 -18.33 8.07 1.66
CA CYS A 139 -17.79 9.30 2.23
C CYS A 139 -16.78 9.87 1.23
N GLN A 140 -17.19 10.87 0.43
CA GLN A 140 -16.34 11.52 -0.57
C GLN A 140 -16.18 12.98 -0.21
N SER A 141 -14.92 13.40 0.02
CA SER A 141 -14.61 14.79 0.30
C SER A 141 -14.72 15.66 -0.96
N ASN A 142 -14.86 16.97 -0.76
CA ASN A 142 -14.82 17.97 -1.82
C ASN A 142 -15.82 17.74 -2.97
N ALA A 143 -16.87 16.95 -2.72
CA ALA A 143 -17.92 16.60 -3.66
C ALA A 143 -19.29 17.00 -3.10
N LYS A 144 -20.17 17.49 -3.98
CA LYS A 144 -21.55 17.77 -3.56
C LYS A 144 -22.31 16.46 -3.43
N THR A 145 -22.83 16.20 -2.25
CA THR A 145 -23.62 14.99 -1.92
C THR A 145 -24.75 14.74 -2.93
N GLN A 146 -25.41 15.80 -3.43
CA GLN A 146 -26.51 15.66 -4.38
C GLN A 146 -26.04 14.99 -5.70
N HIS A 147 -24.88 15.36 -6.21
CA HIS A 147 -24.36 14.78 -7.46
C HIS A 147 -24.08 13.28 -7.30
N LEU A 148 -23.49 12.87 -6.16
CA LEU A 148 -23.25 11.44 -5.90
C LEU A 148 -24.56 10.65 -5.72
N ARG A 149 -25.62 11.25 -5.15
CA ARG A 149 -26.94 10.61 -5.02
C ARG A 149 -27.61 10.35 -6.37
N GLU A 150 -27.37 11.18 -7.38
CA GLU A 150 -27.88 10.95 -8.72
C GLU A 150 -27.29 9.69 -9.34
N VAL A 151 -26.01 9.41 -9.07
CA VAL A 151 -25.28 8.22 -9.58
C VAL A 151 -25.51 6.99 -8.70
N TYR A 152 -25.57 7.18 -7.38
CA TYR A 152 -25.71 6.11 -6.39
C TYR A 152 -26.97 6.33 -5.51
N PRO A 153 -28.19 6.23 -6.06
CA PRO A 153 -29.42 6.61 -5.37
C PRO A 153 -29.75 5.75 -4.14
N HIS A 154 -29.16 4.55 -4.06
CA HIS A 154 -29.38 3.63 -2.94
C HIS A 154 -28.26 3.65 -1.89
N ALA A 155 -27.23 4.47 -2.09
CA ALA A 155 -26.12 4.62 -1.14
C ALA A 155 -26.39 5.72 -0.12
N GLU A 156 -25.83 5.55 1.07
CA GLU A 156 -25.72 6.64 2.05
C GLU A 156 -24.51 7.51 1.70
N ILE A 157 -24.76 8.70 1.22
CA ILE A 157 -23.71 9.62 0.78
C ILE A 157 -23.45 10.65 1.87
N ASN A 158 -22.18 10.76 2.30
CA ASN A 158 -21.72 11.72 3.30
C ASN A 158 -22.72 11.83 4.47
N PRO A 159 -22.96 10.77 5.25
CA PRO A 159 -24.04 10.73 6.26
C PRO A 159 -23.90 11.80 7.35
N LEU A 160 -22.70 12.36 7.55
CA LEU A 160 -22.43 13.45 8.49
C LEU A 160 -22.38 14.83 7.81
N GLY A 161 -22.76 14.93 6.53
CA GLY A 161 -22.71 16.16 5.74
C GLY A 161 -21.50 16.25 4.81
N ASP A 162 -21.49 17.28 3.96
CA ASP A 162 -20.36 17.54 3.05
C ASP A 162 -19.13 17.95 3.87
N TRP A 163 -17.94 17.52 3.43
CA TRP A 163 -16.70 17.69 4.16
C TRP A 163 -15.50 17.95 3.21
N PHE A 164 -14.43 18.45 3.79
CA PHE A 164 -13.13 18.62 3.14
C PHE A 164 -12.16 17.58 3.71
N GLY A 165 -11.44 16.89 2.84
CA GLY A 165 -10.49 15.83 3.21
C GLY A 165 -9.11 16.08 2.63
N GLY A 166 -8.20 15.16 2.92
CA GLY A 166 -6.83 15.20 2.48
C GLY A 166 -5.84 15.64 3.55
N THR A 167 -4.57 15.75 3.17
CA THR A 167 -3.45 15.99 4.09
C THR A 167 -3.45 17.38 4.75
N ASP A 168 -4.28 18.29 4.27
CA ASP A 168 -4.43 19.64 4.88
C ASP A 168 -5.27 19.60 6.18
N VAL A 169 -6.13 18.57 6.32
CA VAL A 169 -7.08 18.48 7.44
C VAL A 169 -6.91 17.23 8.28
N ASP A 170 -6.17 16.22 7.80
CA ASP A 170 -5.90 14.97 8.50
C ASP A 170 -4.46 14.54 8.30
N THR A 171 -3.98 13.65 9.18
CA THR A 171 -2.65 13.05 9.10
C THR A 171 -2.71 11.65 8.53
N GLY A 172 -1.68 11.28 7.74
CA GLY A 172 -1.49 9.96 7.22
C GLY A 172 -0.11 9.38 7.57
N ALA A 173 -0.04 8.08 7.67
CA ALA A 173 1.21 7.36 7.82
C ALA A 173 1.19 6.06 7.03
N THR A 174 2.40 5.56 6.67
CA THR A 174 2.57 4.30 5.95
C THR A 174 1.91 3.13 6.66
N ASN A 175 1.32 2.23 5.88
CA ASN A 175 0.75 0.95 6.32
C ASN A 175 -0.44 1.03 7.30
N ARG A 176 -1.14 2.17 7.36
CA ARG A 176 -2.32 2.32 8.24
C ARG A 176 -3.65 1.90 7.59
N LYS A 177 -3.65 1.56 6.29
CA LYS A 177 -4.86 1.15 5.55
C LYS A 177 -4.77 -0.25 4.97
N LEU A 178 -4.08 -1.15 5.67
CA LEU A 178 -3.91 -2.55 5.22
C LEU A 178 -5.25 -3.29 5.08
N GLY A 179 -6.27 -2.96 5.87
CA GLY A 179 -7.63 -3.52 5.70
C GLY A 179 -8.27 -3.14 4.36
N SER A 180 -8.00 -1.93 3.86
CA SER A 180 -8.40 -1.52 2.51
C SER A 180 -7.56 -2.20 1.42
N ASP A 181 -6.25 -2.38 1.67
CA ASP A 181 -5.30 -2.91 0.68
C ASP A 181 -5.36 -4.42 0.53
N MET A 182 -5.64 -5.14 1.61
CA MET A 182 -5.52 -6.59 1.71
C MET A 182 -6.85 -7.27 2.07
N ALA A 183 -7.91 -6.50 2.38
CA ALA A 183 -9.19 -7.00 2.87
C ALA A 183 -9.02 -8.02 4.03
N ASP A 184 -9.60 -9.22 3.91
CA ASP A 184 -9.52 -10.25 4.95
C ASP A 184 -8.14 -10.95 5.04
N SER A 185 -7.21 -10.58 4.17
CA SER A 185 -5.82 -11.10 4.16
C SER A 185 -4.88 -10.34 5.08
N VAL A 186 -5.35 -9.34 5.84
CA VAL A 186 -4.50 -8.56 6.74
C VAL A 186 -3.76 -9.46 7.73
N THR A 187 -2.43 -9.31 7.76
CA THR A 187 -1.52 -10.00 8.66
C THR A 187 -0.55 -9.01 9.32
N GLY A 188 0.43 -9.48 10.07
CA GLY A 188 1.48 -8.64 10.59
C GLY A 188 2.36 -8.05 9.49
N GLY A 189 3.13 -7.03 9.82
CA GLY A 189 4.05 -6.33 8.92
C GLY A 189 3.36 -5.30 8.03
N GLY A 190 4.17 -4.55 7.29
CA GLY A 190 3.71 -3.51 6.37
C GLY A 190 3.87 -3.93 4.92
N LEU A 191 2.91 -3.57 4.06
CA LEU A 191 2.90 -3.91 2.64
C LEU A 191 3.65 -2.89 1.78
N HIS A 192 3.77 -1.64 2.26
CA HIS A 192 4.29 -0.50 1.50
C HIS A 192 5.61 0.02 2.08
N GLY A 193 6.40 0.70 1.23
CA GLY A 193 7.63 1.34 1.62
C GLY A 193 8.83 0.40 1.78
N LYS A 194 8.76 -0.85 1.33
CA LYS A 194 9.81 -1.86 1.53
C LYS A 194 10.19 -2.54 0.22
N ASP A 195 11.44 -3.01 0.14
CA ASP A 195 11.91 -3.81 -0.99
C ASP A 195 11.37 -5.26 -0.95
N LEU A 196 11.50 -5.96 -2.08
CA LEU A 196 10.97 -7.31 -2.26
C LEU A 196 11.69 -8.40 -1.47
N SER A 197 12.88 -8.14 -0.92
CA SER A 197 13.55 -9.11 -0.07
C SER A 197 12.89 -9.25 1.30
N LYS A 198 12.00 -8.34 1.65
CA LYS A 198 11.24 -8.38 2.90
C LYS A 198 9.98 -9.22 2.72
N ALA A 199 9.80 -10.20 3.62
CA ALA A 199 8.67 -11.12 3.61
C ALA A 199 7.32 -10.39 3.70
N ASP A 200 7.27 -9.26 4.41
CA ASP A 200 6.08 -8.40 4.50
C ASP A 200 5.52 -8.02 3.13
N VAL A 201 6.36 -7.85 2.12
CA VAL A 201 5.93 -7.54 0.76
C VAL A 201 5.79 -8.82 -0.06
N SER A 202 6.87 -9.60 -0.21
CA SER A 202 6.92 -10.72 -1.15
C SER A 202 6.00 -11.86 -0.74
N VAL A 203 5.96 -12.23 0.55
CA VAL A 203 5.13 -13.35 1.01
C VAL A 203 3.66 -12.98 1.08
N ASN A 204 3.31 -11.73 1.42
CA ASN A 204 1.93 -11.25 1.35
C ASN A 204 1.40 -11.29 -0.09
N ILE A 205 2.18 -10.82 -1.07
CA ILE A 205 1.81 -10.90 -2.50
C ILE A 205 1.66 -12.35 -2.93
N TYR A 206 2.60 -13.23 -2.56
CA TYR A 206 2.54 -14.65 -2.90
C TYR A 206 1.31 -15.35 -2.30
N ALA A 207 1.03 -15.12 -1.01
CA ALA A 207 -0.15 -15.68 -0.35
C ALA A 207 -1.45 -15.22 -1.03
N PHE A 208 -1.52 -13.94 -1.38
CA PHE A 208 -2.66 -13.38 -2.12
C PHE A 208 -2.83 -14.07 -3.48
N LEU A 209 -1.79 -14.11 -4.30
CA LEU A 209 -1.86 -14.72 -5.64
C LEU A 209 -2.27 -16.20 -5.58
N LYS A 210 -1.68 -16.94 -4.65
CA LYS A 210 -1.99 -18.35 -4.43
C LYS A 210 -3.46 -18.57 -4.01
N ALA A 211 -4.00 -17.66 -3.17
CA ALA A 211 -5.39 -17.71 -2.77
C ALA A 211 -6.35 -17.41 -3.94
N GLN A 212 -6.00 -16.44 -4.81
CA GLN A 212 -6.80 -16.15 -6.01
C GLN A 212 -6.80 -17.34 -6.98
N GLU A 213 -5.65 -17.98 -7.19
CA GLU A 213 -5.50 -19.13 -8.06
C GLU A 213 -6.25 -20.37 -7.54
N SER A 214 -6.12 -20.68 -6.25
CA SER A 214 -6.75 -21.85 -5.63
C SER A 214 -8.24 -21.69 -5.32
N GLY A 215 -8.74 -20.44 -5.28
CA GLY A 215 -10.09 -20.11 -4.83
C GLY A 215 -10.34 -20.41 -3.33
N SER A 216 -9.29 -20.59 -2.54
CA SER A 216 -9.36 -20.99 -1.12
C SER A 216 -8.43 -20.15 -0.25
N PRO A 217 -8.77 -19.93 1.02
CA PRO A 217 -7.87 -19.25 1.96
C PRO A 217 -6.55 -20.00 2.12
N ILE A 218 -5.45 -19.24 2.13
CA ILE A 218 -4.08 -19.75 2.30
C ILE A 218 -3.49 -19.15 3.58
N THR A 219 -2.78 -19.96 4.34
CA THR A 219 -1.95 -19.51 5.46
C THR A 219 -0.53 -20.03 5.26
N LEU A 220 0.43 -19.13 5.25
CA LEU A 220 1.85 -19.41 5.13
C LEU A 220 2.55 -18.96 6.41
N CYS A 221 3.47 -19.78 6.88
CA CYS A 221 4.33 -19.43 8.01
C CYS A 221 5.78 -19.42 7.54
N CYS A 222 6.54 -18.47 7.99
CA CYS A 222 7.98 -18.45 7.80
C CYS A 222 8.71 -17.93 9.04
N ALA A 223 9.93 -18.38 9.21
CA ALA A 223 10.80 -17.97 10.29
C ALA A 223 12.12 -17.46 9.75
N ILE A 224 12.84 -16.73 10.59
CA ILE A 224 14.19 -16.27 10.27
C ILE A 224 15.09 -17.49 9.95
N GLY A 225 15.75 -17.43 8.79
CA GLY A 225 16.63 -18.49 8.31
C GLY A 225 15.97 -19.50 7.36
N ASP A 226 14.65 -19.42 7.18
CA ASP A 226 13.98 -20.25 6.16
C ASP A 226 14.43 -19.84 4.76
N ASP A 227 14.84 -20.80 3.95
CA ASP A 227 15.18 -20.63 2.52
C ASP A 227 14.04 -21.05 1.59
N THR A 228 13.03 -21.70 2.16
CA THR A 228 11.84 -22.18 1.44
C THR A 228 10.57 -21.82 2.22
N ILE A 229 9.51 -21.47 1.49
CA ILE A 229 8.16 -21.28 2.05
C ILE A 229 7.20 -22.09 1.19
N ASP A 230 6.37 -22.91 1.84
CA ASP A 230 5.38 -23.74 1.12
C ASP A 230 6.04 -24.67 0.07
N GLY A 231 7.25 -25.15 0.37
CA GLY A 231 8.05 -26.01 -0.51
C GLY A 231 8.68 -25.28 -1.71
N ARG A 232 8.56 -23.95 -1.78
CA ARG A 232 9.11 -23.11 -2.86
C ARG A 232 10.29 -22.32 -2.36
N PRO A 233 11.41 -22.25 -3.10
CA PRO A 233 12.54 -21.38 -2.77
C PRO A 233 12.09 -19.93 -2.58
N TYR A 234 12.59 -19.25 -1.54
CA TYR A 234 12.23 -17.86 -1.25
C TYR A 234 12.55 -16.92 -2.41
N SER A 235 13.66 -17.16 -3.11
CA SER A 235 14.02 -16.38 -4.31
C SER A 235 12.95 -16.42 -5.41
N GLU A 236 12.26 -17.55 -5.60
CA GLU A 236 11.17 -17.62 -6.56
C GLU A 236 9.94 -16.83 -6.11
N ILE A 237 9.68 -16.78 -4.81
CA ILE A 237 8.59 -15.96 -4.24
C ILE A 237 8.88 -14.48 -4.48
N VAL A 238 10.14 -14.05 -4.28
CA VAL A 238 10.59 -12.69 -4.58
C VAL A 238 10.38 -12.36 -6.07
N GLU A 239 10.70 -13.27 -6.99
CA GLU A 239 10.49 -13.03 -8.42
C GLU A 239 9.02 -13.01 -8.84
N LEU A 240 8.16 -13.81 -8.21
CA LEU A 240 6.71 -13.72 -8.39
C LEU A 240 6.18 -12.35 -7.94
N ALA A 241 6.61 -11.88 -6.77
CA ALA A 241 6.24 -10.57 -6.26
C ALA A 241 6.78 -9.44 -7.16
N ARG A 242 8.02 -9.56 -7.66
CA ARG A 242 8.61 -8.62 -8.63
C ARG A 242 7.78 -8.53 -9.91
N THR A 243 7.37 -9.68 -10.44
CA THR A 243 6.53 -9.75 -11.62
C THR A 243 5.18 -9.07 -11.38
N TYR A 244 4.58 -9.30 -10.22
CA TYR A 244 3.32 -8.66 -9.82
C TYR A 244 3.47 -7.14 -9.71
N ILE A 245 4.46 -6.63 -8.97
CA ILE A 245 4.72 -5.19 -8.82
C ILE A 245 4.94 -4.53 -10.19
N ARG A 246 5.73 -5.15 -11.07
CA ARG A 246 5.92 -4.64 -12.45
C ARG A 246 4.62 -4.61 -13.25
N SER A 247 3.77 -5.62 -13.10
CA SER A 247 2.49 -5.71 -13.82
C SER A 247 1.51 -4.62 -13.44
N VAL A 248 1.56 -4.13 -12.19
CA VAL A 248 0.71 -3.03 -11.72
C VAL A 248 1.32 -1.64 -11.93
N GLY A 249 2.58 -1.55 -12.40
CA GLY A 249 3.25 -0.29 -12.76
C GLY A 249 4.20 0.27 -11.71
N GLY A 250 4.72 -0.56 -10.79
CA GLY A 250 5.67 -0.17 -9.74
C GLY A 250 5.06 -0.05 -8.35
N PHE A 251 5.90 0.28 -7.37
CA PHE A 251 5.49 0.35 -5.97
C PHE A 251 4.56 1.54 -5.68
N GLU A 252 4.76 2.70 -6.32
CA GLU A 252 3.83 3.83 -6.18
C GLU A 252 2.44 3.45 -6.67
N LYS A 253 2.33 2.80 -7.83
CA LYS A 253 1.06 2.36 -8.38
C LYS A 253 0.41 1.25 -7.56
N PHE A 254 1.21 0.33 -7.07
CA PHE A 254 0.75 -0.69 -6.13
C PHE A 254 0.16 -0.06 -4.88
N ALA A 255 0.79 0.99 -4.35
CA ALA A 255 0.31 1.69 -3.17
C ALA A 255 -1.02 2.45 -3.38
N GLU A 256 -1.45 2.73 -4.60
CA GLU A 256 -2.75 3.38 -4.83
C GLU A 256 -3.92 2.52 -4.32
N TRP A 257 -3.87 1.21 -4.54
CA TRP A 257 -5.01 0.33 -4.28
C TRP A 257 -4.68 -0.95 -3.51
N GLY A 258 -3.39 -1.26 -3.28
CA GLY A 258 -2.95 -2.49 -2.65
C GLY A 258 -3.20 -3.72 -3.53
N LEU A 259 -3.63 -4.81 -2.89
CA LEU A 259 -3.91 -6.10 -3.53
C LEU A 259 -5.37 -6.22 -4.04
N VAL A 260 -6.29 -5.32 -3.63
CA VAL A 260 -7.74 -5.46 -3.88
C VAL A 260 -8.33 -4.26 -4.59
#